data_8440a8d60864ba199aaa1a0db72f5baf
#
_entry.id   8440a8d60864ba199aaa1a0db72f5baf
#
_cell.length_a   1.000
_cell.length_b   1.000
_cell.length_c   1.000
_cell.angle_alpha   90.00
_cell.angle_beta   90.00
_cell.angle_gamma   90.00
#
_symmetry.space_group_name_H-M   'P 1'
#
loop_
_entity.id
_entity.type
_entity.pdbx_description
1 polymer ?
#
loop_
_entity_poly.entity_id
_entity_poly.type
_entity_poly.pdbx_seq_one_letter_code
_entity_poly.pdbx_strand_id
1 'polypeptide(L)'
;MLACASAGPAFADPAGIWRDKDGGTIRVHRCGAALCATIASVEPRLDPTTGQPWTDKHNADASKRSRPLIGVQVLSAMQPNGGGKWSGTLYDSDRGQTYAGNLIELGPDSIRIEGCALGLCGGEELSRVVK
;
A
#
# COMPACT_ATOMS: atom_id res chain seq x y z
N MET A 1 -27.18 29.58 11.81
CA MET A 1 -26.57 29.18 12.10
C MET A 1 -25.88 28.48 11.65
N LEU A 2 -25.28 28.27 11.32
CA LEU A 2 -24.56 27.56 10.98
C LEU A 2 -23.78 26.86 11.53
N ALA A 3 -23.82 26.35 11.38
CA ALA A 3 -23.15 25.44 12.05
C ALA A 3 -21.99 25.16 11.32
N CYS A 4 -21.09 25.52 11.70
CA CYS A 4 -19.94 25.02 11.31
C CYS A 4 -19.92 23.65 11.55
N ALA A 5 -20.09 22.92 10.67
CA ALA A 5 -19.66 21.64 10.75
C ALA A 5 -18.29 21.64 11.23
N SER A 6 -18.12 21.47 12.39
CA SER A 6 -16.89 21.10 12.80
C SER A 6 -16.71 19.76 12.34
N ALA A 7 -16.21 19.68 11.34
CA ALA A 7 -15.60 18.54 10.93
C ALA A 7 -14.73 18.00 11.96
N GLY A 8 -14.74 16.80 12.20
CA GLY A 8 -13.67 16.10 12.85
C GLY A 8 -12.38 16.35 12.09
N PRO A 9 -11.23 15.85 12.55
CA PRO A 9 -9.98 16.06 11.90
C PRO A 9 -10.08 15.63 10.45
N ALA A 10 -9.77 16.56 9.56
CA ALA A 10 -9.72 16.25 8.15
C ALA A 10 -8.47 15.43 7.91
N PHE A 11 -8.64 14.25 7.33
CA PHE A 11 -7.50 13.45 6.94
C PHE A 11 -6.93 14.02 5.65
N ALA A 12 -5.60 14.09 5.56
CA ALA A 12 -4.96 14.50 4.33
C ALA A 12 -5.20 13.42 3.28
N ASP A 13 -5.11 13.82 2.01
CA ASP A 13 -5.20 12.87 0.91
C ASP A 13 -4.05 11.86 1.06
N PRO A 14 -4.32 10.55 1.06
CA PRO A 14 -3.26 9.56 1.21
C PRO A 14 -2.40 9.38 -0.05
N ALA A 15 -2.69 10.05 -1.14
CA ALA A 15 -1.84 9.99 -2.32
C ALA A 15 -0.45 10.51 -2.00
N GLY A 16 0.58 9.87 -2.54
CA GLY A 16 1.96 10.25 -2.30
C GLY A 16 2.87 9.05 -2.15
N ILE A 17 4.10 9.31 -1.70
CA ILE A 17 5.12 8.28 -1.50
C ILE A 17 5.23 7.98 -0.01
N TRP A 18 5.20 6.69 0.31
CA TRP A 18 5.23 6.21 1.70
C TRP A 18 6.35 5.19 1.87
N ARG A 19 7.07 5.28 2.98
CA ARG A 19 8.21 4.40 3.26
C ARG A 19 7.84 3.39 4.33
N ASP A 20 8.15 2.12 4.06
CA ASP A 20 7.97 1.05 5.04
C ASP A 20 9.16 0.96 6.00
N LYS A 21 9.08 0.05 6.97
CA LYS A 21 10.11 -0.12 8.00
C LYS A 21 11.44 -0.59 7.44
N ASP A 22 11.45 -1.23 6.28
CA ASP A 22 12.65 -1.75 5.65
C ASP A 22 13.30 -0.74 4.70
N GLY A 23 12.66 0.41 4.49
CA GLY A 23 13.19 1.47 3.65
C GLY A 23 12.66 1.51 2.24
N GLY A 24 11.90 0.51 1.83
CA GLY A 24 11.23 0.52 0.54
C GLY A 24 10.08 1.51 0.52
N THR A 25 9.63 1.90 -0.66
CA THR A 25 8.54 2.85 -0.78
C THR A 25 7.46 2.35 -1.70
N ILE A 26 6.24 2.82 -1.45
CA ILE A 26 5.11 2.64 -2.35
C ILE A 26 4.58 4.01 -2.74
N ARG A 27 3.96 4.05 -3.91
CA ARG A 27 3.24 5.23 -4.36
C ARG A 27 1.76 4.93 -4.25
N VAL A 28 1.05 5.71 -3.44
CA VAL A 28 -0.41 5.67 -3.37
C VAL A 28 -0.94 6.72 -4.33
N HIS A 29 -1.87 6.33 -5.19
CA HIS A 29 -2.39 7.22 -6.22
C HIS A 29 -3.85 6.92 -6.54
N ARG A 30 -4.50 7.86 -7.17
CA ARG A 30 -5.88 7.66 -7.61
C ARG A 30 -5.91 6.73 -8.81
N CYS A 31 -6.87 5.81 -8.82
CA CYS A 31 -7.15 4.94 -9.95
C CYS A 31 -8.66 4.95 -10.16
N GLY A 32 -9.14 5.98 -10.89
CA GLY A 32 -10.56 6.27 -10.98
C GLY A 32 -11.06 6.85 -9.66
N ALA A 33 -12.19 6.36 -9.17
CA ALA A 33 -12.75 6.79 -7.89
C ALA A 33 -12.10 6.08 -6.69
N ALA A 34 -11.24 5.10 -6.96
CA ALA A 34 -10.57 4.31 -5.93
C ALA A 34 -9.14 4.79 -5.71
N LEU A 35 -8.46 4.20 -4.72
CA LEU A 35 -7.02 4.33 -4.56
C LEU A 35 -6.34 3.03 -4.93
N CYS A 36 -5.13 3.15 -5.45
CA CYS A 36 -4.24 2.05 -5.75
C CYS A 36 -2.85 2.39 -5.21
N ALA A 37 -2.00 1.39 -5.08
CA ALA A 37 -0.60 1.65 -4.73
C ALA A 37 0.31 0.70 -5.50
N THR A 38 1.46 1.22 -5.93
CA THR A 38 2.47 0.43 -6.63
C THR A 38 3.79 0.53 -5.87
N ILE A 39 4.63 -0.49 -6.02
CA ILE A 39 5.97 -0.46 -5.44
C ILE A 39 6.79 0.56 -6.21
N ALA A 40 7.34 1.54 -5.48
CA ALA A 40 8.14 2.61 -6.07
C ALA A 40 9.64 2.35 -5.92
N SER A 41 10.06 1.76 -4.80
CA SER A 41 11.45 1.36 -4.59
C SER A 41 11.52 0.21 -3.61
N VAL A 42 12.63 -0.52 -3.64
CA VAL A 42 12.90 -1.66 -2.77
C VAL A 42 14.26 -1.46 -2.12
N GLU A 43 14.41 -1.84 -0.84
CA GLU A 43 15.68 -1.86 -0.14
C GLU A 43 15.95 -3.26 0.39
N PRO A 44 17.14 -3.82 0.14
CA PRO A 44 18.20 -3.27 -0.70
C PRO A 44 17.78 -3.18 -2.17
N ARG A 45 18.42 -2.29 -2.91
CA ARG A 45 17.99 -1.99 -4.29
C ARG A 45 18.07 -3.20 -5.22
N LEU A 46 19.05 -4.05 -5.01
CA LEU A 46 19.21 -5.28 -5.78
C LEU A 46 18.93 -6.49 -4.89
N ASP A 47 18.36 -7.53 -5.49
CA ASP A 47 18.11 -8.78 -4.79
C ASP A 47 19.47 -9.42 -4.45
N PRO A 48 19.81 -9.61 -3.17
CA PRO A 48 21.11 -10.15 -2.79
C PRO A 48 21.32 -11.60 -3.25
N THR A 49 20.27 -12.33 -3.57
CA THR A 49 20.37 -13.71 -4.04
C THR A 49 20.85 -13.76 -5.50
N THR A 50 20.45 -12.79 -6.31
CA THR A 50 20.73 -12.80 -7.74
C THR A 50 21.69 -11.69 -8.18
N GLY A 51 21.83 -10.62 -7.37
CA GLY A 51 22.59 -9.43 -7.78
C GLY A 51 21.89 -8.61 -8.83
N GLN A 52 20.65 -8.92 -9.13
CA GLN A 52 19.84 -8.24 -10.14
C GLN A 52 18.67 -7.49 -9.49
N PRO A 53 18.00 -6.59 -10.21
CA PRO A 53 16.78 -5.96 -9.70
C PRO A 53 15.77 -7.01 -9.27
N TRP A 54 15.04 -6.70 -8.21
CA TRP A 54 14.02 -7.59 -7.68
C TRP A 54 12.94 -7.88 -8.71
N THR A 55 12.50 -9.14 -8.74
CA THR A 55 11.34 -9.57 -9.54
C THR A 55 10.26 -10.09 -8.61
N ASP A 56 9.07 -10.28 -9.15
CA ASP A 56 7.92 -10.79 -8.41
C ASP A 56 8.00 -12.33 -8.30
N LYS A 57 9.13 -12.83 -7.82
CA LYS A 57 9.51 -14.24 -7.88
C LYS A 57 8.62 -15.16 -7.04
N HIS A 58 7.87 -14.62 -6.09
CA HIS A 58 6.99 -15.41 -5.25
C HIS A 58 5.55 -15.44 -5.74
N ASN A 59 5.25 -14.77 -6.87
CA ASN A 59 3.88 -14.72 -7.39
C ASN A 59 3.35 -16.15 -7.60
N ALA A 60 2.13 -16.41 -7.15
CA ALA A 60 1.48 -17.70 -7.35
C ALA A 60 1.31 -18.02 -8.85
N ASP A 61 1.16 -16.99 -9.69
CA ASP A 61 1.09 -17.13 -11.14
C ASP A 61 2.50 -17.15 -11.71
N ALA A 62 2.96 -18.31 -12.17
CA ALA A 62 4.32 -18.47 -12.69
C ALA A 62 4.63 -17.51 -13.84
N SER A 63 3.63 -17.13 -14.63
CA SER A 63 3.85 -16.24 -15.77
C SER A 63 4.21 -14.81 -15.34
N LYS A 64 3.98 -14.46 -14.07
CA LYS A 64 4.27 -13.12 -13.56
C LYS A 64 5.57 -13.05 -12.74
N ARG A 65 6.23 -14.18 -12.51
CA ARG A 65 7.39 -14.22 -11.60
C ARG A 65 8.61 -13.47 -12.09
N SER A 66 8.72 -13.27 -13.41
CA SER A 66 9.86 -12.55 -13.97
C SER A 66 9.63 -11.05 -14.11
N ARG A 67 8.43 -10.55 -13.79
CA ARG A 67 8.18 -9.11 -13.94
C ARG A 67 8.95 -8.34 -12.87
N PRO A 68 9.42 -7.12 -13.18
CA PRO A 68 10.07 -6.30 -12.16
C PRO A 68 9.15 -6.05 -10.97
N LEU A 69 9.70 -6.10 -9.76
CA LEU A 69 8.92 -5.83 -8.56
C LEU A 69 8.52 -4.35 -8.48
N ILE A 70 9.41 -3.44 -8.88
CA ILE A 70 9.08 -2.03 -8.98
C ILE A 70 7.98 -1.86 -10.02
N GLY A 71 6.90 -1.18 -9.64
CA GLY A 71 5.73 -1.00 -10.50
C GLY A 71 4.62 -2.01 -10.25
N VAL A 72 4.87 -3.06 -9.46
CA VAL A 72 3.82 -4.03 -9.14
C VAL A 72 2.77 -3.36 -8.26
N GLN A 73 1.50 -3.57 -8.59
CA GLN A 73 0.40 -3.01 -7.82
C GLN A 73 0.20 -3.84 -6.56
N VAL A 74 0.33 -3.21 -5.40
CA VAL A 74 0.17 -3.87 -4.10
C VAL A 74 -1.17 -3.55 -3.43
N LEU A 75 -1.78 -2.42 -3.76
CA LEU A 75 -3.14 -2.12 -3.33
C LEU A 75 -3.97 -1.81 -4.56
N SER A 76 -5.16 -2.38 -4.63
CA SER A 76 -6.06 -2.15 -5.75
C SER A 76 -7.49 -2.00 -5.29
N ALA A 77 -8.24 -1.19 -6.04
CA ALA A 77 -9.67 -0.99 -5.82
C ALA A 77 -9.99 -0.57 -4.39
N MET A 78 -9.15 0.25 -3.76
CA MET A 78 -9.37 0.70 -2.39
C MET A 78 -10.45 1.76 -2.38
N GLN A 79 -11.60 1.43 -1.80
CA GLN A 79 -12.75 2.30 -1.70
C GLN A 79 -12.86 2.90 -0.30
N PRO A 80 -13.34 4.13 -0.15
CA PRO A 80 -13.55 4.72 1.17
C PRO A 80 -14.46 3.84 2.01
N ASN A 81 -14.09 3.64 3.26
CA ASN A 81 -14.84 2.80 4.19
C ASN A 81 -14.96 3.48 5.56
N GLY A 82 -15.18 4.81 5.56
CA GLY A 82 -15.41 5.59 6.77
C GLY A 82 -14.16 5.89 7.58
N GLY A 83 -14.12 7.06 8.18
CA GLY A 83 -13.12 7.40 9.19
C GLY A 83 -11.66 7.33 8.75
N GLY A 84 -11.35 7.69 7.52
CA GLY A 84 -9.97 7.62 7.03
C GLY A 84 -9.52 6.22 6.65
N LYS A 85 -10.47 5.28 6.54
CA LYS A 85 -10.18 3.90 6.17
C LYS A 85 -10.60 3.65 4.73
N TRP A 86 -9.77 2.91 4.02
CA TRP A 86 -10.01 2.47 2.66
C TRP A 86 -9.88 0.95 2.62
N SER A 87 -10.78 0.28 1.92
CA SER A 87 -10.79 -1.18 1.85
C SER A 87 -10.83 -1.66 0.42
N GLY A 88 -10.11 -2.71 0.13
CA GLY A 88 -10.01 -3.29 -1.20
C GLY A 88 -9.14 -4.53 -1.16
N THR A 89 -8.18 -4.63 -2.08
CA THR A 89 -7.35 -5.82 -2.24
C THR A 89 -5.88 -5.46 -2.00
N LEU A 90 -5.18 -6.33 -1.29
CA LEU A 90 -3.74 -6.21 -1.04
C LEU A 90 -3.02 -7.40 -1.64
N TYR A 91 -1.97 -7.14 -2.43
CA TYR A 91 -1.05 -8.16 -2.90
C TYR A 91 0.22 -8.14 -2.07
N ASP A 92 0.53 -9.27 -1.42
CA ASP A 92 1.75 -9.42 -0.63
C ASP A 92 2.80 -10.10 -1.50
N SER A 93 3.80 -9.36 -1.95
CA SER A 93 4.83 -9.89 -2.84
C SER A 93 5.78 -10.86 -2.13
N ASP A 94 5.90 -10.81 -0.81
CA ASP A 94 6.74 -11.74 -0.07
C ASP A 94 6.14 -13.14 -0.06
N ARG A 95 4.82 -13.23 -0.08
CA ARG A 95 4.11 -14.51 -0.09
C ARG A 95 3.51 -14.84 -1.44
N GLY A 96 3.48 -13.86 -2.35
CA GLY A 96 2.92 -14.05 -3.69
C GLY A 96 1.41 -14.23 -3.69
N GLN A 97 0.72 -13.74 -2.69
CA GLN A 97 -0.72 -13.95 -2.50
C GLN A 97 -1.47 -12.66 -2.29
N THR A 98 -2.76 -12.72 -2.58
CA THR A 98 -3.68 -11.60 -2.48
C THR A 98 -4.62 -11.79 -1.29
N TYR A 99 -4.88 -10.69 -0.59
CA TYR A 99 -5.73 -10.68 0.60
C TYR A 99 -6.74 -9.55 0.50
N ALA A 100 -7.81 -9.62 1.30
CA ALA A 100 -8.59 -8.43 1.59
C ALA A 100 -7.67 -7.43 2.29
N GLY A 101 -7.70 -6.17 1.90
CA GLY A 101 -6.75 -5.19 2.40
C GLY A 101 -7.40 -3.92 2.87
N ASN A 102 -6.71 -3.23 3.77
CA ASN A 102 -7.12 -1.93 4.25
C ASN A 102 -5.94 -0.97 4.22
N LEU A 103 -6.24 0.29 3.94
CA LEU A 103 -5.33 1.40 4.15
C LEU A 103 -6.02 2.30 5.17
N ILE A 104 -5.35 2.60 6.27
CA ILE A 104 -5.90 3.38 7.36
C ILE A 104 -5.04 4.62 7.55
N GLU A 105 -5.67 5.79 7.42
CA GLU A 105 -4.97 7.05 7.64
C GLU A 105 -4.88 7.28 9.15
N LEU A 106 -3.66 7.30 9.68
CA LEU A 106 -3.41 7.52 11.09
C LEU A 106 -3.15 8.99 11.40
N GLY A 107 -2.82 9.75 10.39
CA GLY A 107 -2.52 11.17 10.46
C GLY A 107 -1.99 11.64 9.11
N PRO A 108 -1.54 12.89 8.99
CA PRO A 108 -1.07 13.42 7.71
C PRO A 108 0.22 12.74 7.20
N ASP A 109 1.02 12.18 8.11
CA ASP A 109 2.31 11.61 7.75
C ASP A 109 2.44 10.13 8.09
N SER A 110 1.36 9.47 8.46
CA SER A 110 1.39 8.05 8.84
C SER A 110 0.15 7.33 8.34
N ILE A 111 0.36 6.17 7.74
CA ILE A 111 -0.72 5.26 7.36
C ILE A 111 -0.39 3.87 7.84
N ARG A 112 -1.43 3.04 8.00
CA ARG A 112 -1.26 1.61 8.23
C ARG A 112 -1.84 0.88 7.05
N ILE A 113 -1.11 -0.11 6.55
CA ILE A 113 -1.58 -1.02 5.51
C ILE A 113 -1.66 -2.40 6.14
N GLU A 114 -2.76 -3.07 5.93
CA GLU A 114 -2.95 -4.39 6.48
C GLU A 114 -3.68 -5.31 5.51
N GLY A 115 -3.34 -6.59 5.57
CA GLY A 115 -4.05 -7.65 4.89
C GLY A 115 -4.79 -8.50 5.90
N CYS A 116 -5.96 -8.99 5.53
CA CYS A 116 -6.82 -9.74 6.44
C CYS A 116 -7.22 -11.08 5.83
N ALA A 117 -7.21 -12.13 6.66
CA ALA A 117 -7.67 -13.45 6.30
C ALA A 117 -8.20 -14.14 7.54
N LEU A 118 -9.32 -14.85 7.41
CA LEU A 118 -9.91 -15.64 8.50
C LEU A 118 -10.15 -14.81 9.76
N GLY A 119 -10.56 -13.57 9.59
CA GLY A 119 -10.85 -12.68 10.72
C GLY A 119 -9.63 -12.06 11.39
N LEU A 120 -8.42 -12.34 10.90
CA LEU A 120 -7.20 -11.77 11.45
C LEU A 120 -6.58 -10.82 10.45
N CYS A 121 -6.11 -9.67 10.93
CA CYS A 121 -5.42 -8.69 10.10
C CYS A 121 -3.99 -8.48 10.59
N GLY A 122 -3.06 -8.37 9.66
CA GLY A 122 -1.69 -8.06 9.95
C GLY A 122 -1.16 -7.04 8.97
N GLY A 123 -0.27 -6.18 9.41
CA GLY A 123 0.25 -5.15 8.55
C GLY A 123 1.32 -4.31 9.22
N GLU A 124 1.56 -3.15 8.65
CA GLU A 124 2.61 -2.26 9.13
C GLU A 124 2.24 -0.81 8.90
N GLU A 125 2.92 0.06 9.63
CA GLU A 125 2.77 1.49 9.45
C GLU A 125 3.83 1.98 8.47
N LEU A 126 3.44 2.94 7.64
CA LEU A 126 4.33 3.59 6.70
C LEU A 126 4.34 5.09 6.98
N SER A 127 5.49 5.71 6.70
CA SER A 127 5.68 7.14 6.91
C SER A 127 5.72 7.86 5.57
N ARG A 128 5.11 9.03 5.53
CA ARG A 128 5.12 9.83 4.32
C ARG A 128 6.54 10.34 4.05
N VAL A 129 6.99 10.14 2.82
CA VAL A 129 8.32 10.61 2.42
C VAL A 129 8.19 12.06 1.94
N VAL A 130 7.49 12.25 0.83
CA VAL A 130 7.29 13.56 0.23
C VAL A 130 6.02 13.48 -0.59
N LYS A 131 5.34 14.58 -0.70
CA LYS A 131 4.14 14.61 -1.52
C LYS A 131 4.45 14.70 -3.00
#